data_5165ddcc10082b520077ffd67c8d3c6b
#
_entry.id   5165ddcc10082b520077ffd67c8d3c6b
#
_cell.length_a   1.000
_cell.length_b   1.000
_cell.length_c   1.000
_cell.angle_alpha   90.00
_cell.angle_beta   90.00
_cell.angle_gamma   90.00
#
_symmetry.space_group_name_H-M   'P 1'
#
loop_
_entity.id
_entity.type
_entity.pdbx_description
1 polymer ?
#
loop_
_entity_poly.entity_id
_entity_poly.type
_entity_poly.pdbx_seq_one_letter_code
_entity_poly.pdbx_strand_id
1 'polypeptide(L)'
;MDAHLNECITGEYDHVGRAVIYGDTDSCYFSAWPVLKQEVAEGRMEWSKEICIQLYDSIADQVNDSFPAFMERAFHCPRDMGELIKAGRETVADRGLFITKKRYAVNAIDIENKRLDVNGAIGKTKATGLDLKRSDTPKVIQDFLLEILNKVLAGAERDEIIERVREFKYEFKERPGWEKGSPKRVNNLTKYGKEEERLGKANMPGHVRAALNWNNLRRMNSDNYSMQIVDGMKTIVCKLRSNALGWTSIGYPTDEMHLPQWFKDLPFDDTEMEATVVDQKIDNLLGVLDWDLAAATNTENTFTSLFSFE
;
A
#
# COMPACT_ATOMS: atom_id res chain seq x y z
N MET A 1 -3.56 -13.52 16.84
CA MET A 1 -2.70 -12.35 16.48
C MET A 1 -1.48 -12.39 17.36
N ASP A 2 -0.31 -12.22 16.81
CA ASP A 2 0.94 -12.22 17.57
C ASP A 2 1.06 -10.91 18.36
N ALA A 3 1.02 -10.99 19.68
CA ALA A 3 1.11 -9.82 20.56
C ALA A 3 2.46 -9.11 20.45
N HIS A 4 3.52 -9.88 20.20
CA HIS A 4 4.85 -9.30 20.09
C HIS A 4 4.94 -8.33 18.91
N LEU A 5 4.40 -8.72 17.74
CA LEU A 5 4.37 -7.83 16.58
C LEU A 5 3.47 -6.61 16.83
N ASN A 6 2.34 -6.78 17.52
CA ASN A 6 1.50 -5.65 17.91
C ASN A 6 2.22 -4.69 18.85
N GLU A 7 2.99 -5.19 19.80
CA GLU A 7 3.80 -4.35 20.69
C GLU A 7 4.84 -3.55 19.90
N CYS A 8 5.48 -4.14 18.91
CA CYS A 8 6.42 -3.45 18.04
C CYS A 8 5.78 -2.34 17.17
N ILE A 9 4.52 -2.54 16.75
CA ILE A 9 3.84 -1.65 15.81
C ILE A 9 2.98 -0.60 16.52
N THR A 10 2.37 -0.95 17.65
CA THR A 10 1.38 -0.10 18.33
C THR A 10 1.80 0.39 19.70
N GLY A 11 3.00 0.02 20.16
CA GLY A 11 3.51 0.32 21.50
C GLY A 11 2.99 -0.62 22.59
N GLU A 12 3.32 -0.32 23.82
CA GLU A 12 2.92 -1.13 24.98
C GLU A 12 1.40 -1.17 25.16
N TYR A 13 0.86 -2.38 25.35
CA TYR A 13 -0.54 -2.57 25.72
C TYR A 13 -0.72 -2.43 27.23
N ASP A 14 -1.45 -1.44 27.63
CA ASP A 14 -2.24 -1.53 28.85
C ASP A 14 -3.50 -2.36 28.52
N HIS A 15 -3.49 -3.63 28.88
CA HIS A 15 -4.53 -4.58 28.50
C HIS A 15 -5.92 -4.25 29.07
N VAL A 16 -6.00 -3.44 30.09
CA VAL A 16 -7.27 -2.95 30.66
C VAL A 16 -7.78 -1.80 29.78
N GLY A 17 -8.57 -2.12 28.76
CA GLY A 17 -9.19 -1.17 27.86
C GLY A 17 -8.45 -0.94 26.52
N ARG A 18 -7.32 -1.61 26.28
CA ARG A 18 -6.54 -1.51 25.02
C ARG A 18 -6.42 -2.81 24.24
N ALA A 19 -7.34 -3.76 24.44
CA ALA A 19 -7.38 -4.97 23.61
C ALA A 19 -7.72 -4.66 22.15
N VAL A 20 -8.49 -3.59 21.89
CA VAL A 20 -8.86 -3.16 20.54
C VAL A 20 -7.69 -2.40 19.92
N ILE A 21 -7.17 -2.93 18.81
CA ILE A 21 -6.05 -2.37 18.04
C ILE A 21 -6.53 -1.35 17.01
N TYR A 22 -7.65 -1.69 16.33
CA TYR A 22 -8.21 -0.88 15.26
C TYR A 22 -9.72 -1.10 15.16
N GLY A 23 -10.48 -0.04 14.93
CA GLY A 23 -11.92 -0.10 14.69
C GLY A 23 -12.33 0.82 13.54
N ASP A 24 -13.31 0.37 12.75
CA ASP A 24 -13.92 1.18 11.69
C ASP A 24 -15.39 0.80 11.54
N THR A 25 -16.27 1.79 11.73
CA THR A 25 -17.73 1.73 11.58
C THR A 25 -18.41 0.57 12.31
N ASP A 26 -18.31 -0.66 11.82
CA ASP A 26 -19.01 -1.86 12.25
C ASP A 26 -18.06 -3.05 12.55
N SER A 27 -16.75 -2.80 12.53
CA SER A 27 -15.75 -3.84 12.75
C SER A 27 -14.60 -3.39 13.63
N CYS A 28 -13.95 -4.33 14.31
CA CYS A 28 -12.72 -4.05 15.05
C CYS A 28 -11.72 -5.21 14.95
N TYR A 29 -10.45 -4.86 14.99
CA TYR A 29 -9.35 -5.78 15.29
C TYR A 29 -8.97 -5.65 16.75
N PHE A 30 -8.85 -6.77 17.42
CA PHE A 30 -8.43 -6.82 18.81
C PHE A 30 -7.51 -8.03 19.07
N SER A 31 -6.78 -8.00 20.18
CA SER A 31 -5.93 -9.09 20.62
C SER A 31 -6.33 -9.53 22.02
N ALA A 32 -6.54 -10.84 22.20
CA ALA A 32 -6.71 -11.45 23.50
C ALA A 32 -5.37 -11.75 24.20
N TRP A 33 -4.26 -11.67 23.48
CA TRP A 33 -2.93 -11.99 23.99
C TRP A 33 -2.52 -11.21 25.24
N PRO A 34 -2.73 -9.88 25.35
CA PRO A 34 -2.36 -9.16 26.56
C PRO A 34 -2.99 -9.72 27.85
N VAL A 35 -4.18 -10.34 27.72
CA VAL A 35 -4.89 -10.99 28.86
C VAL A 35 -4.35 -12.39 29.09
N LEU A 36 -3.95 -13.11 28.05
CA LEU A 36 -3.62 -14.54 28.12
C LEU A 36 -2.14 -14.83 28.30
N LYS A 37 -1.27 -13.86 28.01
CA LYS A 37 0.18 -14.08 28.02
C LYS A 37 0.72 -14.65 29.33
N GLN A 38 0.15 -14.27 30.45
CA GLN A 38 0.54 -14.78 31.77
C GLN A 38 0.15 -16.25 31.93
N GLU A 39 -1.06 -16.63 31.55
CA GLU A 39 -1.56 -18.01 31.64
C GLU A 39 -0.71 -18.96 30.77
N VAL A 40 -0.33 -18.48 29.60
CA VAL A 40 0.53 -19.25 28.71
C VAL A 40 1.96 -19.35 29.26
N ALA A 41 2.54 -18.24 29.76
CA ALA A 41 3.87 -18.24 30.35
C ALA A 41 4.01 -19.12 31.58
N GLU A 42 2.96 -19.23 32.36
CA GLU A 42 2.90 -20.09 33.58
C GLU A 42 2.50 -21.55 33.28
N GLY A 43 2.31 -21.88 31.97
CA GLY A 43 1.96 -23.23 31.52
C GLY A 43 0.55 -23.68 31.88
N ARG A 44 -0.34 -22.75 32.28
CA ARG A 44 -1.73 -23.05 32.57
C ARG A 44 -2.62 -23.14 31.33
N MET A 45 -2.14 -22.60 30.21
CA MET A 45 -2.82 -22.63 28.93
C MET A 45 -1.83 -22.94 27.83
N GLU A 46 -2.15 -23.89 26.96
CA GLU A 46 -1.44 -24.10 25.73
C GLU A 46 -1.86 -23.04 24.69
N TRP A 47 -0.90 -22.52 23.94
CA TRP A 47 -1.20 -21.53 22.89
C TRP A 47 -0.83 -22.08 21.52
N SER A 48 -1.85 -22.29 20.68
CA SER A 48 -1.72 -22.72 19.30
C SER A 48 -2.64 -21.91 18.39
N LYS A 49 -2.44 -21.98 17.08
CA LYS A 49 -3.32 -21.31 16.10
C LYS A 49 -4.75 -21.81 16.19
N GLU A 50 -4.94 -23.10 16.48
CA GLU A 50 -6.24 -23.74 16.67
C GLU A 50 -6.96 -23.18 17.88
N ILE A 51 -6.27 -23.12 19.01
CA ILE A 51 -6.82 -22.55 20.26
C ILE A 51 -7.13 -21.07 20.07
N CYS A 52 -6.29 -20.33 19.36
CA CYS A 52 -6.51 -18.92 19.02
C CYS A 52 -7.82 -18.73 18.23
N ILE A 53 -8.04 -19.54 17.18
CA ILE A 53 -9.26 -19.47 16.36
C ILE A 53 -10.50 -19.79 17.21
N GLN A 54 -10.47 -20.88 17.99
CA GLN A 54 -11.57 -21.27 18.86
C GLN A 54 -11.90 -20.20 19.92
N LEU A 55 -10.87 -19.58 20.48
CA LEU A 55 -11.05 -18.48 21.43
C LEU A 55 -11.78 -17.30 20.80
N TYR A 56 -11.37 -16.87 19.61
CA TYR A 56 -12.02 -15.74 18.95
C TYR A 56 -13.44 -16.06 18.48
N ASP A 57 -13.74 -17.31 18.12
CA ASP A 57 -15.11 -17.77 17.88
C ASP A 57 -15.96 -17.69 19.15
N SER A 58 -15.43 -18.19 20.27
CA SER A 58 -16.11 -18.09 21.57
C SER A 58 -16.34 -16.64 22.02
N ILE A 59 -15.41 -15.74 21.76
CA ILE A 59 -15.59 -14.31 22.06
C ILE A 59 -16.71 -13.72 21.21
N ALA A 60 -16.78 -14.06 19.90
CA ALA A 60 -17.86 -13.61 19.04
C ALA A 60 -19.24 -14.09 19.53
N ASP A 61 -19.33 -15.33 19.98
CA ASP A 61 -20.56 -15.89 20.58
C ASP A 61 -20.96 -15.13 21.85
N GLN A 62 -20.02 -14.86 22.75
CA GLN A 62 -20.29 -14.09 23.99
C GLN A 62 -20.72 -12.65 23.70
N VAL A 63 -20.16 -12.02 22.67
CA VAL A 63 -20.59 -10.69 22.19
C VAL A 63 -22.02 -10.75 21.69
N ASN A 64 -22.37 -11.76 20.89
CA ASN A 64 -23.73 -11.96 20.39
C ASN A 64 -24.74 -12.16 21.53
N ASP A 65 -24.40 -12.95 22.55
CA ASP A 65 -25.24 -13.18 23.72
C ASP A 65 -25.47 -11.90 24.53
N SER A 66 -24.56 -10.95 24.48
CA SER A 66 -24.65 -9.65 25.15
C SER A 66 -25.57 -8.65 24.46
N PHE A 67 -25.77 -8.76 23.15
CA PHE A 67 -26.51 -7.75 22.35
C PHE A 67 -27.96 -7.54 22.80
N PRO A 68 -28.77 -8.54 23.08
CA PRO A 68 -30.16 -8.30 23.52
C PRO A 68 -30.24 -7.41 24.75
N ALA A 69 -29.43 -7.69 25.75
CA ALA A 69 -29.42 -6.91 27.01
C ALA A 69 -28.78 -5.51 26.81
N PHE A 70 -27.78 -5.39 25.94
CA PHE A 70 -27.18 -4.11 25.61
C PHE A 70 -28.14 -3.21 24.83
N MET A 71 -28.83 -3.74 23.83
CA MET A 71 -29.80 -3.00 22.99
C MET A 71 -31.00 -2.54 23.84
N GLU A 72 -31.49 -3.38 24.73
CA GLU A 72 -32.55 -3.02 25.64
C GLU A 72 -32.15 -1.83 26.56
N ARG A 73 -30.94 -1.88 27.14
CA ARG A 73 -30.47 -0.83 28.09
C ARG A 73 -30.07 0.46 27.39
N ALA A 74 -29.36 0.35 26.27
CA ALA A 74 -28.75 1.52 25.58
C ALA A 74 -29.74 2.23 24.65
N PHE A 75 -30.64 1.48 24.02
CA PHE A 75 -31.50 2.00 22.93
C PHE A 75 -32.98 1.77 23.20
N HIS A 76 -33.38 1.22 24.38
CA HIS A 76 -34.74 0.85 24.68
C HIS A 76 -35.40 -0.06 23.65
N CYS A 77 -34.58 -0.87 23.00
CA CYS A 77 -34.99 -1.80 21.94
C CYS A 77 -35.55 -3.08 22.58
N PRO A 78 -36.67 -3.66 22.13
CA PRO A 78 -37.15 -4.96 22.58
C PRO A 78 -36.04 -6.03 22.39
N ARG A 79 -35.95 -6.97 23.35
CA ARG A 79 -34.87 -7.98 23.37
C ARG A 79 -34.81 -8.84 22.11
N ASP A 80 -35.97 -9.25 21.61
CA ASP A 80 -36.12 -10.02 20.37
C ASP A 80 -35.54 -9.29 19.16
N MET A 81 -35.63 -7.96 19.12
CA MET A 81 -35.02 -7.14 18.07
C MET A 81 -33.50 -7.05 18.27
N GLY A 82 -32.99 -7.09 19.48
CA GLY A 82 -31.57 -7.13 19.77
C GLY A 82 -30.87 -8.41 19.30
N GLU A 83 -31.60 -9.51 19.17
CA GLU A 83 -31.11 -10.78 18.61
C GLU A 83 -30.84 -10.76 17.11
N LEU A 84 -31.37 -9.75 16.38
CA LEU A 84 -31.11 -9.60 14.94
C LEU A 84 -29.70 -9.11 14.62
N ILE A 85 -29.05 -8.45 15.56
CA ILE A 85 -27.66 -7.98 15.39
C ILE A 85 -26.73 -9.15 15.69
N LYS A 86 -25.82 -9.41 14.75
CA LYS A 86 -24.82 -10.47 14.89
C LYS A 86 -23.42 -9.95 14.62
N ALA A 87 -22.50 -10.24 15.51
CA ALA A 87 -21.07 -10.10 15.29
C ALA A 87 -20.51 -11.44 14.77
N GLY A 88 -19.79 -11.38 13.67
CA GLY A 88 -19.12 -12.55 13.09
C GLY A 88 -17.60 -12.39 13.18
N ARG A 89 -16.90 -13.46 13.47
CA ARG A 89 -15.45 -13.49 13.34
C ARG A 89 -15.09 -13.60 11.84
N GLU A 90 -14.65 -12.51 11.26
CA GLU A 90 -14.28 -12.48 9.85
C GLU A 90 -12.86 -13.02 9.61
N THR A 91 -11.89 -12.52 10.38
CA THR A 91 -10.47 -12.80 10.12
C THR A 91 -9.72 -13.09 11.42
N VAL A 92 -8.96 -14.17 11.46
CA VAL A 92 -7.90 -14.39 12.45
C VAL A 92 -6.55 -14.24 11.76
N ALA A 93 -5.68 -13.44 12.36
CA ALA A 93 -4.34 -13.18 11.84
C ALA A 93 -3.30 -13.46 12.92
N ASP A 94 -2.17 -14.03 12.53
CA ASP A 94 -1.04 -14.23 13.43
C ASP A 94 -0.15 -12.99 13.52
N ARG A 95 -0.12 -12.14 12.49
CA ARG A 95 0.63 -10.89 12.46
C ARG A 95 -0.15 -9.78 11.75
N GLY A 96 0.09 -8.53 12.19
CA GLY A 96 -0.55 -7.37 11.58
C GLY A 96 0.30 -6.11 11.67
N LEU A 97 0.27 -5.31 10.61
CA LEU A 97 0.88 -3.99 10.49
C LEU A 97 -0.24 -2.96 10.35
N PHE A 98 -0.43 -2.13 11.38
CA PHE A 98 -1.45 -1.08 11.43
C PHE A 98 -0.78 0.29 11.32
N ILE A 99 -0.83 0.92 10.13
CA ILE A 99 -0.13 2.16 9.84
C ILE A 99 -0.94 3.36 10.32
N THR A 100 -2.21 3.43 9.88
CA THR A 100 -3.15 4.49 10.29
C THR A 100 -4.56 4.07 9.93
N LYS A 101 -5.56 4.90 10.24
CA LYS A 101 -6.96 4.65 9.91
C LYS A 101 -7.11 4.24 8.43
N LYS A 102 -7.77 3.10 8.19
CA LYS A 102 -8.00 2.50 6.86
C LYS A 102 -6.73 2.11 6.08
N ARG A 103 -5.58 2.04 6.76
CA ARG A 103 -4.31 1.61 6.15
C ARG A 103 -3.63 0.59 7.05
N TYR A 104 -3.81 -0.67 6.73
CA TYR A 104 -3.25 -1.79 7.49
C TYR A 104 -3.08 -3.03 6.60
N ALA A 105 -2.29 -3.98 7.07
CA ALA A 105 -2.18 -5.30 6.51
C ALA A 105 -2.06 -6.35 7.60
N VAL A 106 -2.60 -7.53 7.35
CA VAL A 106 -2.51 -8.68 8.27
C VAL A 106 -2.14 -9.94 7.50
N ASN A 107 -1.42 -10.85 8.14
CA ASN A 107 -1.26 -12.22 7.65
C ASN A 107 -2.43 -13.05 8.19
N ALA A 108 -3.46 -13.22 7.38
CA ALA A 108 -4.65 -13.97 7.75
C ALA A 108 -4.39 -15.46 7.71
N ILE A 109 -4.58 -16.15 8.83
CA ILE A 109 -4.49 -17.60 8.95
C ILE A 109 -5.85 -18.28 8.81
N ASP A 110 -6.94 -17.52 9.05
CA ASP A 110 -8.31 -17.95 8.83
C ASP A 110 -9.18 -16.76 8.39
N ILE A 111 -10.03 -16.98 7.40
CA ILE A 111 -11.03 -16.02 6.93
C ILE A 111 -12.37 -16.75 6.83
N GLU A 112 -13.38 -16.31 7.57
CA GLU A 112 -14.74 -16.85 7.55
C GLU A 112 -14.76 -18.38 7.71
N ASN A 113 -14.02 -18.90 8.70
CA ASN A 113 -13.86 -20.34 9.00
C ASN A 113 -13.12 -21.15 7.91
N LYS A 114 -12.41 -20.46 7.01
CA LYS A 114 -11.55 -21.11 6.04
C LYS A 114 -10.10 -20.93 6.42
N ARG A 115 -9.42 -22.04 6.77
CA ARG A 115 -7.99 -22.05 7.07
C ARG A 115 -7.17 -21.76 5.82
N LEU A 116 -6.19 -20.88 5.96
CA LEU A 116 -5.31 -20.41 4.89
C LEU A 116 -3.85 -20.78 5.10
N ASP A 117 -3.49 -21.22 6.31
CA ASP A 117 -2.13 -21.64 6.71
C ASP A 117 -1.98 -23.16 6.67
N VAL A 118 -2.55 -23.81 5.65
CA VAL A 118 -2.51 -25.25 5.43
C VAL A 118 -1.55 -25.62 4.30
N ASN A 119 -1.12 -26.88 4.25
CA ASN A 119 -0.24 -27.40 3.20
C ASN A 119 1.09 -26.65 3.04
N GLY A 120 1.65 -26.16 4.15
CA GLY A 120 2.92 -25.41 4.17
C GLY A 120 2.79 -23.91 3.88
N ALA A 121 1.57 -23.41 3.65
CA ALA A 121 1.34 -21.97 3.55
C ALA A 121 1.43 -21.31 4.94
N ILE A 122 1.97 -20.09 4.97
CA ILE A 122 2.07 -19.30 6.22
C ILE A 122 0.82 -18.46 6.49
N GLY A 123 -0.18 -18.50 5.62
CA GLY A 123 -1.37 -17.66 5.62
C GLY A 123 -1.50 -16.86 4.33
N LYS A 124 -2.37 -15.85 4.34
CA LYS A 124 -2.61 -14.96 3.20
C LYS A 124 -2.57 -13.49 3.64
N THR A 125 -1.78 -12.70 2.96
CA THR A 125 -1.74 -11.25 3.19
C THR A 125 -3.05 -10.58 2.75
N LYS A 126 -3.76 -9.99 3.71
CA LYS A 126 -4.92 -9.11 3.50
C LYS A 126 -4.47 -7.68 3.77
N ALA A 127 -4.49 -6.83 2.75
CA ALA A 127 -4.06 -5.44 2.85
C ALA A 127 -5.18 -4.49 2.45
N THR A 128 -5.36 -3.41 3.22
CA THR A 128 -6.38 -2.38 3.01
C THR A 128 -5.72 -1.01 2.94
N GLY A 129 -6.12 -0.19 1.97
CA GLY A 129 -5.71 1.22 1.84
C GLY A 129 -4.23 1.47 1.56
N LEU A 130 -3.44 0.42 1.31
CA LEU A 130 -2.02 0.52 1.02
C LEU A 130 -1.75 0.78 -0.46
N ASP A 131 -0.64 1.42 -0.77
CA ASP A 131 -0.24 1.80 -2.12
C ASP A 131 -0.12 0.61 -3.09
N LEU A 132 0.18 -0.57 -2.59
CA LEU A 132 0.23 -1.82 -3.39
C LEU A 132 -1.13 -2.23 -4.00
N LYS A 133 -2.24 -1.64 -3.56
CA LYS A 133 -3.60 -1.87 -4.10
C LYS A 133 -4.09 -0.72 -4.99
N ARG A 134 -3.35 0.36 -5.10
CA ARG A 134 -3.79 1.57 -5.82
C ARG A 134 -3.53 1.45 -7.32
N SER A 135 -4.51 1.83 -8.12
CA SER A 135 -4.43 1.81 -9.58
C SER A 135 -3.47 2.85 -10.18
N ASP A 136 -3.02 3.83 -9.37
CA ASP A 136 -2.06 4.86 -9.75
C ASP A 136 -0.61 4.55 -9.31
N THR A 137 -0.38 3.36 -8.76
CA THR A 137 0.96 2.83 -8.46
C THR A 137 1.38 1.88 -9.59
N PRO A 138 2.58 2.03 -10.17
CA PRO A 138 3.09 1.11 -11.19
C PRO A 138 3.13 -0.33 -10.71
N LYS A 139 2.88 -1.28 -11.62
CA LYS A 139 2.81 -2.71 -11.26
C LYS A 139 4.10 -3.22 -10.60
N VAL A 140 5.25 -2.82 -11.11
CA VAL A 140 6.55 -3.20 -10.53
C VAL A 140 6.71 -2.73 -9.08
N ILE A 141 6.17 -1.55 -8.75
CA ILE A 141 6.18 -1.02 -7.37
C ILE A 141 5.16 -1.76 -6.51
N GLN A 142 3.97 -2.07 -7.04
CA GLN A 142 2.98 -2.87 -6.31
C GLN A 142 3.56 -4.24 -5.91
N ASP A 143 4.22 -4.92 -6.84
CA ASP A 143 4.81 -6.24 -6.62
C ASP A 143 5.95 -6.16 -5.60
N PHE A 144 6.81 -5.15 -5.71
CA PHE A 144 7.86 -4.91 -4.74
C PHE A 144 7.32 -4.59 -3.34
N LEU A 145 6.33 -3.69 -3.23
CA LEU A 145 5.71 -3.38 -1.93
C LEU A 145 5.02 -4.60 -1.31
N LEU A 146 4.43 -5.47 -2.13
CA LEU A 146 3.85 -6.73 -1.66
C LEU A 146 4.93 -7.71 -1.18
N GLU A 147 6.05 -7.81 -1.89
CA GLU A 147 7.21 -8.61 -1.46
C GLU A 147 7.70 -8.13 -0.08
N ILE A 148 7.97 -6.84 0.07
CA ILE A 148 8.44 -6.25 1.34
C ILE A 148 7.42 -6.47 2.45
N LEU A 149 6.15 -6.21 2.19
CA LEU A 149 5.08 -6.42 3.17
C LEU A 149 5.02 -7.88 3.65
N ASN A 150 5.12 -8.84 2.72
CA ASN A 150 5.13 -10.26 3.06
C ASN A 150 6.35 -10.62 3.93
N LYS A 151 7.53 -10.09 3.63
CA LYS A 151 8.74 -10.29 4.43
C LYS A 151 8.57 -9.69 5.86
N VAL A 152 8.05 -8.48 5.99
CA VAL A 152 7.74 -7.84 7.28
C VAL A 152 6.75 -8.68 8.09
N LEU A 153 5.65 -9.11 7.47
CA LEU A 153 4.65 -9.96 8.13
C LEU A 153 5.19 -11.37 8.44
N ALA A 154 6.18 -11.87 7.71
CA ALA A 154 6.88 -13.10 8.04
C ALA A 154 7.90 -12.93 9.18
N GLY A 155 8.20 -11.68 9.60
CA GLY A 155 9.14 -11.37 10.67
C GLY A 155 10.59 -11.30 10.21
N ALA A 156 10.81 -10.89 8.96
CA ALA A 156 12.16 -10.63 8.46
C ALA A 156 12.83 -9.51 9.27
N GLU A 157 14.14 -9.64 9.48
CA GLU A 157 14.93 -8.66 10.19
C GLU A 157 15.03 -7.34 9.42
N ARG A 158 15.19 -6.24 10.17
CA ARG A 158 15.32 -4.88 9.60
C ARG A 158 16.37 -4.81 8.50
N ASP A 159 17.54 -5.36 8.72
CA ASP A 159 18.69 -5.23 7.82
C ASP A 159 18.44 -5.99 6.49
N GLU A 160 17.75 -7.13 6.54
CA GLU A 160 17.29 -7.85 5.32
C GLU A 160 16.34 -6.98 4.48
N ILE A 161 15.40 -6.31 5.12
CA ILE A 161 14.45 -5.43 4.43
C ILE A 161 15.16 -4.22 3.82
N ILE A 162 16.08 -3.60 4.57
CA ILE A 162 16.85 -2.44 4.10
C ILE A 162 17.72 -2.81 2.89
N GLU A 163 18.39 -3.97 2.93
CA GLU A 163 19.20 -4.43 1.80
C GLU A 163 18.33 -4.68 0.56
N ARG A 164 17.17 -5.33 0.71
CA ARG A 164 16.26 -5.56 -0.40
C ARG A 164 15.70 -4.26 -1.00
N VAL A 165 15.43 -3.26 -0.16
CA VAL A 165 15.04 -1.92 -0.62
C VAL A 165 16.15 -1.28 -1.45
N ARG A 166 17.41 -1.40 -1.00
CA ARG A 166 18.58 -0.86 -1.69
C ARG A 166 18.80 -1.51 -3.05
N GLU A 167 18.71 -2.85 -3.12
CA GLU A 167 18.76 -3.60 -4.37
C GLU A 167 17.69 -3.16 -5.35
N PHE A 168 16.44 -3.05 -4.89
CA PHE A 168 15.33 -2.62 -5.74
C PHE A 168 15.52 -1.20 -6.28
N LYS A 169 16.01 -0.27 -5.46
CA LYS A 169 16.30 1.10 -5.90
C LYS A 169 17.37 1.10 -6.99
N TYR A 170 18.39 0.28 -6.85
CA TYR A 170 19.40 0.12 -7.89
C TYR A 170 18.80 -0.46 -9.19
N GLU A 171 18.03 -1.55 -9.11
CA GLU A 171 17.32 -2.13 -10.25
C GLU A 171 16.38 -1.11 -10.93
N PHE A 172 15.68 -0.29 -10.14
CA PHE A 172 14.77 0.73 -10.65
C PHE A 172 15.53 1.87 -11.34
N LYS A 173 16.68 2.25 -10.82
CA LYS A 173 17.54 3.30 -11.41
C LYS A 173 18.04 2.93 -12.81
N GLU A 174 18.34 1.66 -13.06
CA GLU A 174 18.79 1.15 -14.36
C GLU A 174 17.67 1.09 -15.43
N ARG A 175 16.41 1.25 -15.05
CA ARG A 175 15.29 1.23 -15.99
C ARG A 175 15.29 2.48 -16.88
N PRO A 176 14.81 2.37 -18.13
CA PRO A 176 14.58 3.54 -18.97
C PRO A 176 13.62 4.55 -18.32
N GLY A 177 13.85 5.84 -18.50
CA GLY A 177 13.05 6.89 -17.87
C GLY A 177 11.54 6.79 -18.15
N TRP A 178 11.14 6.33 -19.32
CA TRP A 178 9.71 6.12 -19.64
C TRP A 178 9.04 4.98 -18.89
N GLU A 179 9.78 4.03 -18.32
CA GLU A 179 9.25 2.94 -17.50
C GLU A 179 9.07 3.32 -16.01
N LYS A 180 9.59 4.48 -15.63
CA LYS A 180 9.55 4.99 -14.25
C LYS A 180 8.30 5.83 -13.94
N GLY A 181 7.45 6.08 -14.93
CA GLY A 181 6.26 6.91 -14.78
C GLY A 181 5.14 6.26 -13.98
N SER A 182 4.17 7.07 -13.57
CA SER A 182 3.00 6.63 -12.80
C SER A 182 1.77 6.47 -13.69
N PRO A 183 0.98 5.38 -13.54
CA PRO A 183 -0.27 5.23 -14.27
C PRO A 183 -1.32 6.23 -13.77
N LYS A 184 -1.99 6.89 -14.69
CA LYS A 184 -3.08 7.84 -14.42
C LYS A 184 -4.19 7.68 -15.46
N ARG A 185 -5.45 7.84 -15.05
CA ARG A 185 -6.57 7.93 -15.98
C ARG A 185 -6.78 9.39 -16.38
N VAL A 186 -6.90 9.64 -17.68
CA VAL A 186 -7.10 10.98 -18.22
C VAL A 186 -8.59 11.22 -18.47
N ASN A 187 -9.14 12.27 -17.85
CA ASN A 187 -10.53 12.68 -18.03
C ASN A 187 -10.60 14.18 -18.39
N ASN A 188 -11.64 14.57 -19.10
CA ASN A 188 -11.90 15.95 -19.53
C ASN A 188 -10.80 16.55 -20.45
N LEU A 189 -10.08 15.72 -21.18
CA LEU A 189 -9.01 16.16 -22.10
C LEU A 189 -9.52 17.19 -23.10
N THR A 190 -10.64 16.91 -23.75
CA THR A 190 -11.28 17.81 -24.74
C THR A 190 -11.67 19.14 -24.13
N LYS A 191 -12.20 19.15 -22.91
CA LYS A 191 -12.59 20.38 -22.20
C LYS A 191 -11.36 21.27 -21.95
N TYR A 192 -10.33 20.71 -21.37
CA TYR A 192 -9.10 21.46 -21.03
C TYR A 192 -8.32 21.89 -22.28
N GLY A 193 -8.30 21.08 -23.33
CA GLY A 193 -7.68 21.45 -24.62
C GLY A 193 -8.35 22.69 -25.23
N LYS A 194 -9.68 22.73 -25.29
CA LYS A 194 -10.45 23.88 -25.77
C LYS A 194 -10.26 25.13 -24.90
N GLU A 195 -10.17 24.95 -23.58
CA GLU A 195 -9.92 26.05 -22.65
C GLU A 195 -8.53 26.66 -22.88
N GLU A 196 -7.51 25.83 -23.08
CA GLU A 196 -6.14 26.27 -23.37
C GLU A 196 -6.05 27.01 -24.70
N GLU A 197 -6.69 26.51 -25.76
CA GLU A 197 -6.79 27.17 -27.05
C GLU A 197 -7.44 28.57 -26.93
N ARG A 198 -8.50 28.69 -26.13
CA ARG A 198 -9.25 29.96 -25.96
C ARG A 198 -8.52 30.97 -25.08
N LEU A 199 -7.84 30.53 -24.01
CA LEU A 199 -7.28 31.40 -22.97
C LEU A 199 -5.74 31.51 -22.99
N GLY A 200 -5.07 30.74 -23.87
CA GLY A 200 -3.63 30.57 -23.87
C GLY A 200 -3.06 29.80 -22.68
N LYS A 201 -3.92 29.47 -21.72
CA LYS A 201 -3.61 28.63 -20.56
C LYS A 201 -4.89 28.00 -20.00
N ALA A 202 -4.78 26.84 -19.39
CA ALA A 202 -5.86 26.21 -18.65
C ALA A 202 -5.38 25.78 -17.27
N ASN A 203 -6.26 25.91 -16.28
CA ASN A 203 -6.02 25.34 -14.94
C ASN A 203 -6.45 23.87 -14.95
N MET A 204 -5.53 22.99 -15.30
CA MET A 204 -5.77 21.56 -15.48
C MET A 204 -4.85 20.71 -14.61
N PRO A 205 -5.29 19.48 -14.24
CA PRO A 205 -4.44 18.52 -13.54
C PRO A 205 -3.19 18.15 -14.36
N GLY A 206 -2.06 17.95 -13.69
CA GLY A 206 -0.77 17.67 -14.34
C GLY A 206 -0.78 16.46 -15.28
N HIS A 207 -1.54 15.39 -14.94
CA HIS A 207 -1.66 14.21 -15.80
C HIS A 207 -2.47 14.46 -17.07
N VAL A 208 -3.43 15.40 -17.06
CA VAL A 208 -4.17 15.81 -18.26
C VAL A 208 -3.24 16.64 -19.17
N ARG A 209 -2.45 17.53 -18.57
CA ARG A 209 -1.42 18.27 -19.32
C ARG A 209 -0.38 17.33 -19.95
N ALA A 210 0.07 16.33 -19.21
CA ALA A 210 1.01 15.33 -19.73
C ALA A 210 0.44 14.58 -20.95
N ALA A 211 -0.85 14.26 -20.94
CA ALA A 211 -1.53 13.62 -22.07
C ALA A 211 -1.68 14.56 -23.27
N LEU A 212 -1.98 15.84 -23.04
CA LEU A 212 -1.98 16.86 -24.12
C LEU A 212 -0.59 17.03 -24.72
N ASN A 213 0.47 17.02 -23.90
CA ASN A 213 1.85 17.12 -24.37
C ASN A 213 2.21 15.95 -25.31
N TRP A 214 1.79 14.72 -25.01
CA TRP A 214 1.93 13.59 -25.92
C TRP A 214 1.23 13.84 -27.26
N ASN A 215 -0.04 14.22 -27.23
CA ASN A 215 -0.80 14.48 -28.45
C ASN A 215 -0.20 15.64 -29.26
N ASN A 216 0.36 16.65 -28.61
CA ASN A 216 1.05 17.76 -29.25
C ASN A 216 2.35 17.30 -29.90
N LEU A 217 3.18 16.55 -29.17
CA LEU A 217 4.47 16.06 -29.70
C LEU A 217 4.28 15.08 -30.86
N ARG A 218 3.26 14.22 -30.78
CA ARG A 218 2.81 13.36 -31.87
C ARG A 218 2.50 14.16 -33.15
N ARG A 219 1.74 15.26 -33.01
CA ARG A 219 1.41 16.16 -34.13
C ARG A 219 2.64 16.88 -34.67
N MET A 220 3.52 17.36 -33.78
CA MET A 220 4.77 18.07 -34.21
C MET A 220 5.71 17.16 -35.01
N ASN A 221 5.71 15.86 -34.68
CA ASN A 221 6.51 14.86 -35.44
C ASN A 221 5.75 14.23 -36.61
N SER A 222 4.53 14.71 -36.94
CA SER A 222 3.69 14.13 -38.01
C SER A 222 3.50 12.61 -37.85
N ASP A 223 3.50 12.13 -36.62
CA ASP A 223 3.36 10.71 -36.29
C ASP A 223 1.88 10.31 -36.32
N ASN A 224 1.50 9.51 -37.31
CA ASN A 224 0.16 8.98 -37.51
C ASN A 224 0.01 7.54 -37.05
N TYR A 225 1.09 6.93 -36.58
CA TYR A 225 1.12 5.52 -36.15
C TYR A 225 0.89 5.36 -34.65
N SER A 226 1.53 6.20 -33.84
CA SER A 226 1.34 6.16 -32.39
C SER A 226 -0.09 6.50 -31.97
N MET A 227 -0.56 5.89 -30.90
CA MET A 227 -1.92 6.04 -30.41
C MET A 227 -2.18 7.45 -29.90
N GLN A 228 -3.29 8.06 -30.31
CA GLN A 228 -3.75 9.33 -29.74
C GLN A 228 -4.42 9.10 -28.39
N ILE A 229 -4.06 9.87 -27.38
CA ILE A 229 -4.75 9.84 -26.09
C ILE A 229 -6.10 10.54 -26.20
N VAL A 230 -7.16 9.87 -25.75
CA VAL A 230 -8.51 10.40 -25.65
C VAL A 230 -9.07 10.26 -24.22
N ASP A 231 -10.22 10.90 -23.95
CA ASP A 231 -10.85 10.84 -22.62
C ASP A 231 -11.11 9.39 -22.17
N GLY A 232 -10.85 9.14 -20.90
CA GLY A 232 -11.04 7.84 -20.27
C GLY A 232 -9.87 6.86 -20.38
N MET A 233 -8.86 7.17 -21.22
CA MET A 233 -7.69 6.31 -21.37
C MET A 233 -6.80 6.31 -20.13
N LYS A 234 -6.12 5.18 -19.90
CA LYS A 234 -5.02 5.08 -18.95
C LYS A 234 -3.73 5.49 -19.64
N THR A 235 -2.92 6.26 -18.94
CA THR A 235 -1.60 6.74 -19.43
C THR A 235 -0.56 6.54 -18.36
N ILE A 236 0.68 6.34 -18.79
CA ILE A 236 1.85 6.43 -17.92
C ILE A 236 2.36 7.87 -18.00
N VAL A 237 2.43 8.54 -16.86
CA VAL A 237 2.89 9.94 -16.77
C VAL A 237 4.31 9.95 -16.24
N CYS A 238 5.22 10.48 -17.04
CA CYS A 238 6.63 10.66 -16.74
C CYS A 238 6.95 12.12 -16.47
N LYS A 239 7.88 12.39 -15.57
CA LYS A 239 8.43 13.73 -15.31
C LYS A 239 9.55 14.03 -16.28
N LEU A 240 9.71 15.30 -16.61
CA LEU A 240 10.75 15.80 -17.49
C LEU A 240 11.59 16.85 -16.78
N ARG A 241 12.90 16.79 -16.98
CA ARG A 241 13.84 17.86 -16.64
C ARG A 241 13.58 19.09 -17.50
N SER A 242 14.20 20.20 -17.15
CA SER A 242 14.16 21.41 -17.98
C SER A 242 14.51 21.10 -19.45
N ASN A 243 13.67 21.54 -20.38
CA ASN A 243 13.77 21.25 -21.81
C ASN A 243 13.28 22.41 -22.67
N ALA A 244 13.60 22.40 -23.94
CA ALA A 244 13.25 23.46 -24.90
C ALA A 244 11.73 23.65 -25.10
N LEU A 245 10.92 22.64 -24.79
CA LEU A 245 9.45 22.70 -24.90
C LEU A 245 8.81 23.38 -23.66
N GLY A 246 9.56 23.60 -22.59
CA GLY A 246 9.06 24.14 -21.34
C GLY A 246 8.07 23.21 -20.60
N TRP A 247 8.07 21.93 -20.92
CA TRP A 247 7.18 20.93 -20.32
C TRP A 247 7.82 20.26 -19.10
N THR A 248 7.05 20.04 -18.05
CA THR A 248 7.50 19.37 -16.83
C THR A 248 7.09 17.90 -16.78
N SER A 249 6.21 17.45 -17.68
CA SER A 249 5.75 16.07 -17.74
C SER A 249 5.20 15.73 -19.12
N ILE A 250 5.22 14.45 -19.44
CA ILE A 250 4.58 13.87 -20.62
C ILE A 250 3.92 12.54 -20.24
N GLY A 251 2.81 12.20 -20.91
CA GLY A 251 2.17 10.90 -20.69
C GLY A 251 2.10 10.12 -22.00
N TYR A 252 2.10 8.80 -21.93
CA TYR A 252 1.84 7.95 -23.08
C TYR A 252 0.77 6.91 -22.76
N PRO A 253 0.00 6.40 -23.76
CA PRO A 253 -1.03 5.40 -23.53
C PRO A 253 -0.44 4.11 -22.95
N THR A 254 -1.06 3.50 -21.94
CA THR A 254 -0.61 2.20 -21.40
C THR A 254 -0.62 1.09 -22.42
N ASP A 255 -1.45 1.20 -23.43
CA ASP A 255 -1.64 0.19 -24.49
C ASP A 255 -0.76 0.46 -25.73
N GLU A 256 0.10 1.50 -25.69
CA GLU A 256 1.07 1.78 -26.75
C GLU A 256 2.21 0.75 -26.71
N MET A 257 2.23 -0.12 -27.70
CA MET A 257 3.19 -1.24 -27.75
C MET A 257 4.58 -0.79 -28.22
N HIS A 258 4.65 0.27 -29.02
CA HIS A 258 5.90 0.73 -29.65
C HIS A 258 6.09 2.23 -29.43
N LEU A 259 6.78 2.58 -28.35
CA LEU A 259 7.12 3.97 -28.08
C LEU A 259 8.05 4.51 -29.16
N PRO A 260 7.68 5.63 -29.81
CA PRO A 260 8.48 6.22 -30.88
C PRO A 260 9.77 6.83 -30.35
N GLN A 261 10.77 6.95 -31.23
CA GLN A 261 12.10 7.45 -30.86
C GLN A 261 12.03 8.89 -30.32
N TRP A 262 11.22 9.75 -30.94
CA TRP A 262 11.04 11.14 -30.49
C TRP A 262 10.54 11.25 -29.05
N PHE A 263 9.87 10.22 -28.53
CA PHE A 263 9.45 10.15 -27.12
C PHE A 263 10.60 9.63 -26.24
N LYS A 264 11.31 8.60 -26.68
CA LYS A 264 12.43 8.00 -25.93
C LYS A 264 13.59 8.96 -25.72
N ASP A 265 13.77 9.91 -26.64
CA ASP A 265 14.84 10.92 -26.60
C ASP A 265 14.53 12.10 -25.63
N LEU A 266 13.37 12.10 -24.98
CA LEU A 266 13.02 13.15 -24.03
C LEU A 266 13.89 13.09 -22.77
N PRO A 267 14.21 14.24 -22.16
CA PRO A 267 15.00 14.31 -20.95
C PRO A 267 14.17 13.96 -19.72
N PHE A 268 13.99 12.69 -19.45
CA PHE A 268 13.24 12.21 -18.27
C PHE A 268 13.93 12.61 -16.97
N ASP A 269 13.13 12.98 -15.97
CA ASP A 269 13.60 13.28 -14.62
C ASP A 269 13.53 12.03 -13.73
N ASP A 270 14.56 11.20 -13.86
CA ASP A 270 14.66 9.95 -13.11
C ASP A 270 14.65 10.17 -11.60
N THR A 271 15.29 11.25 -11.13
CA THR A 271 15.40 11.57 -9.71
C THR A 271 14.05 11.93 -9.12
N GLU A 272 13.26 12.80 -9.78
CA GLU A 272 11.92 13.17 -9.29
C GLU A 272 10.96 11.97 -9.36
N MET A 273 11.09 11.12 -10.39
CA MET A 273 10.27 9.91 -10.48
C MET A 273 10.65 8.88 -9.42
N GLU A 274 11.93 8.65 -9.13
CA GLU A 274 12.36 7.78 -8.05
C GLU A 274 11.82 8.25 -6.70
N ALA A 275 11.99 9.53 -6.37
CA ALA A 275 11.50 10.11 -5.12
C ALA A 275 9.98 9.95 -4.94
N THR A 276 9.18 10.16 -6.00
CA THR A 276 7.72 10.14 -5.91
C THR A 276 7.10 8.75 -6.07
N VAL A 277 7.73 7.88 -6.86
CA VAL A 277 7.17 6.57 -7.23
C VAL A 277 7.73 5.46 -6.36
N VAL A 278 8.98 5.59 -5.87
CA VAL A 278 9.64 4.59 -5.02
C VAL A 278 9.71 5.06 -3.58
N ASP A 279 10.48 6.12 -3.29
CA ASP A 279 10.80 6.52 -1.92
C ASP A 279 9.56 6.83 -1.10
N GLN A 280 8.69 7.69 -1.62
CA GLN A 280 7.44 8.03 -0.95
C GLN A 280 6.54 6.81 -0.67
N LYS A 281 6.57 5.80 -1.53
CA LYS A 281 5.76 4.59 -1.36
C LYS A 281 6.36 3.64 -0.31
N ILE A 282 7.67 3.56 -0.26
CA ILE A 282 8.39 2.82 0.78
C ILE A 282 8.16 3.48 2.14
N ASP A 283 8.31 4.81 2.24
CA ASP A 283 8.05 5.56 3.47
C ASP A 283 6.60 5.39 3.94
N ASN A 284 5.64 5.42 3.02
CA ASN A 284 4.24 5.18 3.34
C ASN A 284 3.97 3.77 3.91
N LEU A 285 4.79 2.80 3.60
CA LEU A 285 4.64 1.41 4.08
C LEU A 285 5.46 1.16 5.35
N LEU A 286 6.72 1.57 5.36
CA LEU A 286 7.68 1.19 6.41
C LEU A 286 7.92 2.28 7.46
N GLY A 287 7.50 3.52 7.21
CA GLY A 287 7.75 4.64 8.13
C GLY A 287 7.15 4.45 9.53
N VAL A 288 6.13 3.61 9.67
CA VAL A 288 5.54 3.26 10.98
C VAL A 288 6.44 2.36 11.82
N LEU A 289 7.41 1.68 11.20
CA LEU A 289 8.32 0.76 11.90
C LEU A 289 9.48 1.49 12.59
N ASP A 290 9.52 2.82 12.44
CA ASP A 290 10.59 3.68 12.99
C ASP A 290 12.01 3.22 12.61
N TRP A 291 12.11 2.60 11.43
CA TRP A 291 13.39 2.19 10.87
C TRP A 291 14.04 3.38 10.15
N ASP A 292 15.34 3.56 10.38
CA ASP A 292 16.12 4.53 9.62
C ASP A 292 16.26 4.09 8.15
N LEU A 293 15.29 4.49 7.33
CA LEU A 293 15.29 4.23 5.90
C LEU A 293 16.25 5.17 5.13
N ALA A 294 16.74 6.24 5.75
CA ALA A 294 17.70 7.15 5.13
C ALA A 294 19.01 6.41 4.78
N ALA A 295 19.38 5.40 5.56
CA ALA A 295 20.51 4.51 5.24
C ALA A 295 20.30 3.70 3.95
N ALA A 296 19.04 3.41 3.58
CA ALA A 296 18.71 2.73 2.32
C ALA A 296 18.62 3.70 1.13
N THR A 297 18.41 5.00 1.39
CA THR A 297 18.24 6.03 0.35
C THR A 297 19.56 6.67 -0.09
N ASN A 298 20.59 6.69 0.76
CA ASN A 298 21.91 7.26 0.46
C ASN A 298 22.82 6.23 -0.22
N THR A 299 22.54 5.91 -1.47
CA THR A 299 23.43 5.06 -2.30
C THR A 299 24.78 5.70 -2.63
N GLU A 300 24.91 7.01 -2.52
CA GLU A 300 26.16 7.71 -2.82
C GLU A 300 27.24 7.55 -1.72
N ASN A 301 26.86 7.37 -0.46
CA ASN A 301 27.82 7.25 0.65
C ASN A 301 28.39 5.83 0.85
N THR A 302 27.75 4.79 0.29
CA THR A 302 28.22 3.41 0.50
C THR A 302 29.37 3.04 -0.44
N PHE A 303 29.43 3.62 -1.64
CA PHE A 303 30.55 3.39 -2.56
C PHE A 303 31.84 4.08 -2.10
N THR A 304 31.75 5.23 -1.45
CA THR A 304 32.92 5.96 -0.96
C THR A 304 33.58 5.28 0.26
N SER A 305 32.80 4.57 1.09
CA SER A 305 33.35 3.85 2.26
C SER A 305 33.97 2.50 1.90
N LEU A 306 33.64 1.91 0.75
CA LEU A 306 34.27 0.67 0.26
C LEU A 306 35.60 0.89 -0.44
N PHE A 307 35.94 2.12 -0.81
CA PHE A 307 37.19 2.48 -1.50
C PHE A 307 38.16 3.36 -0.67
N SER A 308 37.81 3.70 0.56
CA SER A 308 38.75 4.34 1.49
C SER A 308 39.49 3.28 2.34
N PHE A 309 40.36 2.53 1.67
CA PHE A 309 41.47 1.85 2.36
C PHE A 309 42.69 2.78 2.29
N GLU A 310 43.01 3.41 3.40
CA GLU A 310 44.37 3.73 3.83
C GLU A 310 44.73 2.93 5.06
#